data_3c2d31fd18a86a7f35ed9f034005d9d7
#
_entry.id   3c2d31fd18a86a7f35ed9f034005d9d7
#
_cell.length_a   1.000
_cell.length_b   1.000
_cell.length_c   1.000
_cell.angle_alpha   90.00
_cell.angle_beta   90.00
_cell.angle_gamma   90.00
#
_symmetry.space_group_name_H-M   'P 1'
#
loop_
_entity.id
_entity.type
_entity.pdbx_description
1 polymer ?
#
loop_
_entity_poly.entity_id
_entity_poly.type
_entity_poly.pdbx_seq_one_letter_code
_entity_poly.pdbx_strand_id
1 'polypeptide(L)'
;QPIGVGLTAKQMKRKKPLNHEYLIDIEPLSDNQKKLFDAYDANKHLAQAVVGDAKVSLTELSQALGDWKVGEDWNKKSQIELKSWNEHIDKESAPTNQEVPSYVQAIGAIYRNSDPTDIAVTAAGGLVGEVIQVWRPRELNTHETEWGFSCMGYEISGALGIKMANPDKEVISFVGDGSYLLNNTDIYSSVITKNKLIIIVCDNGGFAVINRLQLFKGGKEYN
;
A
#
# COMPACT_ATOMS: atom_id res chain seq x y z
N GLN A 1 -10.57 10.99 8.41
CA GLN A 1 -10.04 11.87 7.36
C GLN A 1 -10.69 11.48 6.05
N PRO A 2 -11.14 12.42 5.21
CA PRO A 2 -11.73 12.07 3.92
C PRO A 2 -10.69 11.34 3.07
N ILE A 3 -11.05 10.17 2.59
CA ILE A 3 -10.30 9.46 1.57
C ILE A 3 -10.56 10.19 0.26
N GLY A 4 -9.65 10.98 -0.14
CA GLY A 4 -9.72 11.70 -1.40
C GLY A 4 -8.82 12.90 -1.30
N VAL A 5 -8.16 13.18 -2.36
CA VAL A 5 -7.23 14.28 -2.56
C VAL A 5 -7.68 15.48 -1.73
N GLY A 6 -6.89 15.83 -0.74
CA GLY A 6 -7.17 16.75 0.36
C GLY A 6 -8.01 17.98 0.05
N LEU A 7 -9.30 17.82 0.08
CA LEU A 7 -10.21 18.96 0.06
C LEU A 7 -10.11 19.70 1.39
N THR A 8 -9.83 20.97 1.35
CA THR A 8 -9.81 21.80 2.55
C THR A 8 -11.23 21.98 3.08
N ALA A 9 -11.37 22.25 4.39
CA ALA A 9 -12.66 22.55 4.99
C ALA A 9 -13.43 23.72 4.29
N LYS A 10 -12.71 24.62 3.62
CA LYS A 10 -13.25 25.72 2.81
C LYS A 10 -13.89 25.20 1.52
N GLN A 11 -13.33 24.18 0.92
CA GLN A 11 -13.83 23.54 -0.31
C GLN A 11 -15.06 22.69 -0.04
N MET A 12 -15.13 22.00 1.11
CA MET A 12 -16.30 21.24 1.52
C MET A 12 -17.54 22.11 1.82
N LYS A 13 -17.35 23.41 2.09
CA LYS A 13 -18.44 24.37 2.36
C LYS A 13 -19.04 25.00 1.09
N ARG A 14 -18.56 24.67 -0.10
CA ARG A 14 -19.14 25.20 -1.33
C ARG A 14 -20.54 24.64 -1.58
N LYS A 15 -21.53 25.53 -1.69
CA LYS A 15 -22.94 25.20 -1.98
C LYS A 15 -23.25 24.86 -3.43
N LYS A 16 -22.27 24.83 -4.32
CA LYS A 16 -22.50 24.45 -5.72
C LYS A 16 -22.34 22.95 -5.89
N PRO A 17 -23.25 22.28 -6.62
CA PRO A 17 -23.05 20.90 -6.99
C PRO A 17 -21.71 20.77 -7.69
N LEU A 18 -20.91 19.80 -7.26
CA LEU A 18 -19.70 19.42 -7.95
C LEU A 18 -20.11 18.88 -9.31
N ASN A 19 -19.96 19.67 -10.34
CA ASN A 19 -19.92 19.12 -11.68
C ASN A 19 -18.69 18.24 -11.77
N HIS A 20 -18.73 17.19 -12.57
CA HIS A 20 -17.59 16.29 -12.83
C HIS A 20 -16.31 17.02 -13.26
N GLU A 21 -16.36 18.30 -13.55
CA GLU A 21 -15.24 19.19 -13.83
C GLU A 21 -14.41 19.57 -12.58
N TYR A 22 -14.89 19.26 -11.36
CA TYR A 22 -14.33 19.79 -10.11
C TYR A 22 -13.89 18.70 -9.12
N LEU A 23 -13.32 17.64 -9.61
CA LEU A 23 -12.70 16.63 -8.73
C LEU A 23 -11.61 17.21 -7.87
N ILE A 24 -10.99 18.28 -8.29
CA ILE A 24 -9.90 18.95 -7.58
C ILE A 24 -10.14 20.47 -7.69
N ASP A 25 -11.06 21.00 -6.97
CA ASP A 25 -11.13 22.44 -6.79
C ASP A 25 -10.30 22.85 -5.56
N ILE A 26 -8.98 22.76 -5.77
CA ILE A 26 -7.99 23.21 -4.80
C ILE A 26 -7.57 24.58 -5.26
N GLU A 27 -8.04 25.61 -5.25
CA GLU A 27 -7.60 26.86 -5.88
C GLU A 27 -7.54 26.79 -7.44
N PRO A 28 -7.71 27.89 -8.12
CA PRO A 28 -7.70 27.84 -9.58
C PRO A 28 -6.40 27.18 -10.05
N LEU A 29 -6.56 26.01 -10.64
CA LEU A 29 -5.45 25.28 -11.24
C LEU A 29 -4.65 26.21 -12.16
N SER A 30 -3.35 26.20 -12.06
CA SER A 30 -2.49 26.88 -13.04
C SER A 30 -2.77 26.34 -14.44
N ASP A 31 -2.49 27.11 -15.47
CA ASP A 31 -2.73 26.70 -16.85
C ASP A 31 -2.02 25.37 -17.22
N ASN A 32 -0.88 25.11 -16.61
CA ASN A 32 -0.17 23.85 -16.79
C ASN A 32 -0.89 22.67 -16.10
N GLN A 33 -1.46 22.89 -14.92
CA GLN A 33 -2.26 21.88 -14.25
C GLN A 33 -3.59 21.61 -14.98
N LYS A 34 -4.22 22.65 -15.55
CA LYS A 34 -5.41 22.48 -16.40
C LYS A 34 -5.10 21.65 -17.64
N LYS A 35 -3.98 21.95 -18.34
CA LYS A 35 -3.54 21.19 -19.51
C LYS A 35 -3.24 19.72 -19.16
N LEU A 36 -2.65 19.48 -17.99
CA LEU A 36 -2.39 18.12 -17.52
C LEU A 36 -3.71 17.38 -17.24
N PHE A 37 -4.67 18.07 -16.64
CA PHE A 37 -6.00 17.55 -16.33
C PHE A 37 -6.80 17.22 -17.59
N ASP A 38 -6.78 18.13 -18.56
CA ASP A 38 -7.41 17.94 -19.88
C ASP A 38 -6.76 16.78 -20.64
N ALA A 39 -5.45 16.60 -20.52
CA ALA A 39 -4.73 15.49 -21.16
C ALA A 39 -5.10 14.12 -20.59
N TYR A 40 -5.45 14.04 -19.29
CA TYR A 40 -5.93 12.80 -18.67
C TYR A 40 -7.41 12.51 -18.89
N ASP A 41 -8.14 13.45 -19.51
CA ASP A 41 -9.56 13.30 -19.84
C ASP A 41 -10.38 12.79 -18.62
N ALA A 42 -10.09 13.38 -17.46
CA ALA A 42 -10.73 12.99 -16.18
C ALA A 42 -12.25 12.98 -16.27
N ASN A 43 -12.83 13.86 -17.11
CA ASN A 43 -14.26 13.96 -17.36
C ASN A 43 -14.85 12.69 -17.98
N LYS A 44 -14.08 11.93 -18.76
CA LYS A 44 -14.54 10.67 -19.35
C LYS A 44 -14.51 9.50 -18.38
N HIS A 45 -13.71 9.61 -17.33
CA HIS A 45 -13.52 8.53 -16.35
C HIS A 45 -14.32 8.71 -15.08
N LEU A 46 -14.88 9.91 -14.83
CA LEU A 46 -15.69 10.20 -13.68
C LEU A 46 -17.16 10.21 -14.02
N ALA A 47 -17.92 9.25 -13.49
CA ALA A 47 -19.38 9.23 -13.62
C ALA A 47 -20.05 10.18 -12.62
N GLN A 48 -19.60 10.17 -11.37
CA GLN A 48 -20.16 10.99 -10.29
C GLN A 48 -19.13 11.16 -9.17
N ALA A 49 -18.99 12.39 -8.67
CA ALA A 49 -18.18 12.66 -7.47
C ALA A 49 -19.05 12.53 -6.22
N VAL A 50 -18.61 11.77 -5.25
CA VAL A 50 -19.19 11.69 -3.91
C VAL A 50 -18.17 12.23 -2.93
N VAL A 51 -18.44 13.40 -2.36
CA VAL A 51 -17.56 14.08 -1.42
C VAL A 51 -18.15 14.06 -0.03
N GLY A 52 -17.45 13.44 0.92
CA GLY A 52 -17.92 13.33 2.30
C GLY A 52 -16.98 12.51 3.17
N ASP A 53 -17.39 12.27 4.41
CA ASP A 53 -16.74 11.28 5.27
C ASP A 53 -16.90 9.88 4.69
N ALA A 54 -15.80 9.13 4.57
CA ALA A 54 -15.82 7.83 3.91
C ALA A 54 -16.74 6.83 4.63
N LYS A 55 -16.74 6.80 5.95
CA LYS A 55 -17.56 5.87 6.73
C LYS A 55 -19.05 6.18 6.54
N VAL A 56 -19.42 7.44 6.62
CA VAL A 56 -20.81 7.89 6.42
C VAL A 56 -21.25 7.58 5.00
N SER A 57 -20.47 7.97 3.99
CA SER A 57 -20.79 7.75 2.57
C SER A 57 -20.93 6.27 2.23
N LEU A 58 -20.04 5.41 2.74
CA LEU A 58 -20.15 3.96 2.54
C LEU A 58 -21.37 3.36 3.24
N THR A 59 -21.71 3.85 4.42
CA THR A 59 -22.93 3.42 5.14
C THR A 59 -24.18 3.79 4.37
N GLU A 60 -24.30 5.03 3.92
CA GLU A 60 -25.42 5.50 3.11
C GLU A 60 -25.51 4.77 1.77
N LEU A 61 -24.38 4.55 1.11
CA LEU A 61 -24.32 3.76 -0.14
C LEU A 61 -24.82 2.34 0.09
N SER A 62 -24.38 1.69 1.17
CA SER A 62 -24.81 0.34 1.51
C SER A 62 -26.32 0.28 1.75
N GLN A 63 -26.87 1.27 2.45
CA GLN A 63 -28.33 1.38 2.66
C GLN A 63 -29.09 1.63 1.36
N ALA A 64 -28.58 2.51 0.48
CA ALA A 64 -29.20 2.82 -0.80
C ALA A 64 -29.18 1.63 -1.78
N LEU A 65 -28.13 0.79 -1.72
CA LEU A 65 -28.04 -0.43 -2.54
C LEU A 65 -29.03 -1.51 -2.10
N GLY A 66 -29.43 -1.53 -0.82
CA GLY A 66 -30.36 -2.53 -0.30
C GLY A 66 -29.92 -3.97 -0.63
N ASP A 67 -30.79 -4.70 -1.33
CA ASP A 67 -30.55 -6.09 -1.74
C ASP A 67 -29.77 -6.24 -3.06
N TRP A 68 -29.27 -5.14 -3.62
CA TRP A 68 -28.49 -5.20 -4.85
C TRP A 68 -27.28 -6.13 -4.70
N LYS A 69 -27.06 -6.98 -5.68
CA LYS A 69 -25.91 -7.88 -5.74
C LYS A 69 -25.29 -7.84 -7.13
N VAL A 70 -23.98 -7.97 -7.17
CA VAL A 70 -23.26 -8.14 -8.42
C VAL A 70 -23.69 -9.46 -9.09
N GLY A 71 -23.67 -9.48 -10.42
CA GLY A 71 -24.03 -10.67 -11.19
C GLY A 71 -23.19 -11.91 -10.84
N GLU A 72 -23.83 -13.09 -10.88
CA GLU A 72 -23.15 -14.35 -10.53
C GLU A 72 -21.92 -14.63 -11.42
N ASP A 73 -21.95 -14.25 -12.68
CA ASP A 73 -20.82 -14.45 -13.60
C ASP A 73 -19.60 -13.63 -13.18
N TRP A 74 -19.79 -12.43 -12.65
CA TRP A 74 -18.73 -11.64 -12.09
C TRP A 74 -18.12 -12.31 -10.84
N ASN A 75 -18.97 -12.77 -9.94
CA ASN A 75 -18.52 -13.50 -8.75
C ASN A 75 -17.74 -14.74 -9.09
N LYS A 76 -18.24 -15.57 -10.03
CA LYS A 76 -17.54 -16.76 -10.50
C LYS A 76 -16.19 -16.42 -11.11
N LYS A 77 -16.14 -15.41 -11.99
CA LYS A 77 -14.88 -14.95 -12.58
C LYS A 77 -13.90 -14.49 -11.51
N SER A 78 -14.33 -13.64 -10.57
CA SER A 78 -13.47 -13.16 -9.48
C SER A 78 -12.90 -14.29 -8.63
N GLN A 79 -13.69 -15.32 -8.33
CA GLN A 79 -13.25 -16.51 -7.59
C GLN A 79 -12.22 -17.34 -8.37
N ILE A 80 -12.42 -17.51 -9.67
CA ILE A 80 -11.49 -18.24 -10.54
C ILE A 80 -10.14 -17.49 -10.59
N GLU A 81 -10.17 -16.19 -10.83
CA GLU A 81 -8.96 -15.38 -10.90
C GLU A 81 -8.21 -15.36 -9.55
N LEU A 82 -8.94 -15.20 -8.43
CA LEU A 82 -8.35 -15.24 -7.10
C LEU A 82 -7.70 -16.61 -6.81
N LYS A 83 -8.36 -17.70 -7.18
CA LYS A 83 -7.80 -19.04 -7.01
C LYS A 83 -6.54 -19.23 -7.84
N SER A 84 -6.59 -18.88 -9.13
CA SER A 84 -5.43 -18.95 -10.03
C SER A 84 -4.26 -18.12 -9.53
N TRP A 85 -4.53 -16.89 -9.04
CA TRP A 85 -3.52 -16.04 -8.44
C TRP A 85 -2.90 -16.68 -7.20
N ASN A 86 -3.71 -17.19 -6.29
CA ASN A 86 -3.22 -17.82 -5.07
C ASN A 86 -2.36 -19.06 -5.37
N GLU A 87 -2.78 -19.91 -6.31
CA GLU A 87 -1.99 -21.07 -6.74
C GLU A 87 -0.65 -20.66 -7.35
N HIS A 88 -0.64 -19.59 -8.15
CA HIS A 88 0.60 -19.03 -8.70
C HIS A 88 1.54 -18.54 -7.58
N ILE A 89 1.06 -17.73 -6.65
CA ILE A 89 1.87 -17.22 -5.54
C ILE A 89 2.33 -18.34 -4.60
N ASP A 90 1.50 -19.34 -4.32
CA ASP A 90 1.90 -20.49 -3.51
C ASP A 90 3.05 -21.28 -4.14
N LYS A 91 3.04 -21.40 -5.47
CA LYS A 91 4.14 -22.03 -6.22
C LYS A 91 5.40 -21.18 -6.19
N GLU A 92 5.30 -19.87 -6.48
CA GLU A 92 6.47 -18.98 -6.52
C GLU A 92 7.10 -18.77 -5.13
N SER A 93 6.30 -18.82 -4.06
CA SER A 93 6.75 -18.69 -2.67
C SER A 93 7.08 -20.00 -1.99
N ALA A 94 7.07 -21.13 -2.72
CA ALA A 94 7.38 -22.45 -2.18
C ALA A 94 8.79 -22.49 -1.54
N PRO A 95 9.01 -23.37 -0.55
CA PRO A 95 10.33 -23.57 0.02
C PRO A 95 11.38 -23.90 -1.04
N THR A 96 12.56 -23.34 -0.88
CA THR A 96 13.70 -23.54 -1.79
C THR A 96 14.97 -23.89 -1.02
N ASN A 97 15.87 -24.64 -1.67
CA ASN A 97 17.20 -24.93 -1.18
C ASN A 97 18.26 -24.05 -1.87
N GLN A 98 17.86 -23.01 -2.58
CA GLN A 98 18.79 -22.06 -3.19
C GLN A 98 19.54 -21.29 -2.11
N GLU A 99 20.82 -21.02 -2.35
CA GLU A 99 21.67 -20.25 -1.43
C GLU A 99 21.11 -18.85 -1.19
N VAL A 100 20.60 -18.21 -2.26
CA VAL A 100 19.94 -16.90 -2.20
C VAL A 100 18.49 -17.07 -2.66
N PRO A 101 17.52 -17.04 -1.75
CA PRO A 101 16.11 -17.10 -2.11
C PRO A 101 15.65 -15.81 -2.79
N SER A 102 14.60 -15.89 -3.60
CA SER A 102 13.90 -14.70 -4.07
C SER A 102 13.13 -14.01 -2.92
N TYR A 103 12.78 -12.76 -3.08
CA TYR A 103 11.94 -12.06 -2.11
C TYR A 103 10.62 -12.78 -1.84
N VAL A 104 9.96 -13.23 -2.90
CA VAL A 104 8.70 -14.00 -2.80
C VAL A 104 8.88 -15.25 -1.95
N GLN A 105 9.99 -15.98 -2.11
CA GLN A 105 10.31 -17.18 -1.32
C GLN A 105 10.59 -16.84 0.14
N ALA A 106 11.37 -15.79 0.39
CA ALA A 106 11.70 -15.34 1.75
C ALA A 106 10.45 -14.85 2.49
N ILE A 107 9.64 -14.00 1.87
CA ILE A 107 8.38 -13.50 2.44
C ILE A 107 7.41 -14.67 2.66
N GLY A 108 7.32 -15.60 1.72
CA GLY A 108 6.48 -16.80 1.86
C GLY A 108 6.89 -17.68 3.03
N ALA A 109 8.20 -17.84 3.28
CA ALA A 109 8.69 -18.56 4.45
C ALA A 109 8.29 -17.88 5.75
N ILE A 110 8.42 -16.55 5.84
CA ILE A 110 8.00 -15.76 7.01
C ILE A 110 6.49 -15.86 7.20
N TYR A 111 5.72 -15.68 6.14
CA TYR A 111 4.26 -15.76 6.19
C TYR A 111 3.75 -17.12 6.72
N ARG A 112 4.35 -18.22 6.27
CA ARG A 112 3.97 -19.56 6.75
C ARG A 112 4.29 -19.81 8.21
N ASN A 113 5.23 -19.07 8.78
CA ASN A 113 5.65 -19.18 10.17
C ASN A 113 5.11 -18.06 11.07
N SER A 114 4.29 -17.16 10.53
CA SER A 114 3.65 -16.08 11.28
C SER A 114 2.27 -16.49 11.81
N ASP A 115 1.87 -15.88 12.91
CA ASP A 115 0.52 -16.01 13.44
C ASP A 115 -0.47 -15.13 12.65
N PRO A 116 -1.78 -15.48 12.64
CA PRO A 116 -2.81 -14.66 11.98
C PRO A 116 -2.87 -13.22 12.46
N THR A 117 -2.47 -12.96 13.69
CA THR A 117 -2.51 -11.65 14.34
C THR A 117 -1.25 -10.82 14.13
N ASP A 118 -0.17 -11.41 13.58
CA ASP A 118 1.08 -10.70 13.32
C ASP A 118 0.87 -9.60 12.28
N ILE A 119 1.52 -8.47 12.50
CA ILE A 119 1.37 -7.28 11.65
C ILE A 119 2.59 -7.12 10.76
N ALA A 120 2.39 -7.26 9.46
CA ALA A 120 3.40 -6.94 8.46
C ALA A 120 3.43 -5.44 8.17
N VAL A 121 4.63 -4.86 8.14
CA VAL A 121 4.84 -3.43 7.87
C VAL A 121 5.81 -3.27 6.70
N THR A 122 5.45 -2.43 5.74
CA THR A 122 6.30 -2.10 4.60
C THR A 122 5.98 -0.68 4.09
N ALA A 123 6.86 -0.07 3.31
CA ALA A 123 6.63 1.29 2.83
C ALA A 123 7.15 1.54 1.42
N ALA A 124 8.44 1.36 1.16
CA ALA A 124 9.07 1.91 -0.03
C ALA A 124 9.69 0.85 -0.96
N GLY A 125 9.90 1.26 -2.20
CA GLY A 125 10.62 0.49 -3.20
C GLY A 125 9.82 -0.66 -3.82
N GLY A 126 10.53 -1.62 -4.43
CA GLY A 126 9.91 -2.79 -5.04
C GLY A 126 9.39 -3.82 -4.03
N LEU A 127 10.00 -3.85 -2.85
CA LEU A 127 9.66 -4.81 -1.80
C LEU A 127 8.19 -4.72 -1.34
N VAL A 128 7.62 -3.52 -1.35
CA VAL A 128 6.19 -3.28 -1.10
C VAL A 128 5.31 -4.16 -2.00
N GLY A 129 5.60 -4.16 -3.30
CA GLY A 129 4.86 -4.98 -4.26
C GLY A 129 4.97 -6.47 -3.98
N GLU A 130 6.15 -6.95 -3.61
CA GLU A 130 6.38 -8.35 -3.27
C GLU A 130 5.64 -8.75 -1.97
N VAL A 131 5.68 -7.90 -0.95
CA VAL A 131 4.95 -8.16 0.31
C VAL A 131 3.44 -8.20 0.07
N ILE A 132 2.88 -7.24 -0.68
CA ILE A 132 1.43 -7.21 -0.99
C ILE A 132 0.99 -8.46 -1.77
N GLN A 133 1.83 -9.00 -2.64
CA GLN A 133 1.50 -10.20 -3.41
C GLN A 133 1.48 -11.47 -2.55
N VAL A 134 2.40 -11.59 -1.61
CA VAL A 134 2.62 -12.81 -0.84
C VAL A 134 1.91 -12.79 0.51
N TRP A 135 1.95 -11.64 1.19
CA TRP A 135 1.32 -11.49 2.50
C TRP A 135 -0.19 -11.35 2.37
N ARG A 136 -0.91 -12.39 2.77
CA ARG A 136 -2.37 -12.42 2.77
C ARG A 136 -2.87 -12.17 4.19
N PRO A 137 -3.36 -10.96 4.50
CA PRO A 137 -3.89 -10.67 5.83
C PRO A 137 -4.96 -11.71 6.22
N ARG A 138 -4.79 -12.32 7.38
CA ARG A 138 -5.71 -13.33 7.92
C ARG A 138 -6.71 -12.72 8.90
N GLU A 139 -6.38 -11.53 9.42
CA GLU A 139 -7.22 -10.71 10.26
C GLU A 139 -7.18 -9.25 9.83
N LEU A 140 -8.15 -8.46 10.28
CA LEU A 140 -8.15 -7.02 10.03
C LEU A 140 -6.97 -6.34 10.75
N ASN A 141 -6.41 -5.30 10.12
CA ASN A 141 -5.30 -4.51 10.65
C ASN A 141 -4.03 -5.33 10.93
N THR A 142 -3.74 -6.35 10.11
CA THR A 142 -2.52 -7.15 10.16
C THR A 142 -1.56 -6.90 8.99
N HIS A 143 -1.83 -5.89 8.19
CA HIS A 143 -0.93 -5.39 7.17
C HIS A 143 -1.00 -3.86 7.13
N GLU A 144 0.14 -3.23 7.29
CA GLU A 144 0.28 -1.78 7.27
C GLU A 144 1.28 -1.36 6.20
N THR A 145 0.89 -0.40 5.38
CA THR A 145 1.72 0.08 4.27
C THR A 145 1.61 1.58 4.14
N GLU A 146 2.75 2.28 4.22
CA GLU A 146 2.82 3.67 3.81
C GLU A 146 2.96 3.72 2.28
N TRP A 147 1.83 3.83 1.60
CA TRP A 147 1.78 3.79 0.14
C TRP A 147 1.72 5.16 -0.53
N GLY A 148 1.22 6.16 0.18
CA GLY A 148 0.90 7.46 -0.41
C GLY A 148 2.11 8.23 -0.91
N PHE A 149 3.16 8.28 -0.13
CA PHE A 149 4.41 8.98 -0.46
C PHE A 149 5.60 8.04 -0.62
N SER A 150 5.45 6.77 -0.28
CA SER A 150 6.51 5.75 -0.35
C SER A 150 7.78 6.20 0.39
N CYS A 151 7.61 6.63 1.65
CA CYS A 151 8.67 7.19 2.45
C CYS A 151 9.65 6.12 2.91
N MET A 152 10.87 6.14 2.37
CA MET A 152 11.95 5.26 2.78
C MET A 152 12.32 5.51 4.26
N GLY A 153 12.41 4.45 5.05
CA GLY A 153 12.69 4.51 6.49
C GLY A 153 11.44 4.44 7.38
N TYR A 154 10.25 4.64 6.82
CA TYR A 154 9.00 4.45 7.57
C TYR A 154 8.87 3.02 8.10
N GLU A 155 9.39 2.04 7.40
CA GLU A 155 9.26 0.62 7.72
C GLU A 155 9.68 0.30 9.16
N ILE A 156 10.71 0.97 9.68
CA ILE A 156 11.22 0.75 11.04
C ILE A 156 10.50 1.64 12.04
N SER A 157 10.41 2.93 11.76
CA SER A 157 9.76 3.90 12.66
C SER A 157 8.25 3.63 12.78
N GLY A 158 7.60 3.33 11.66
CA GLY A 158 6.19 2.94 11.64
C GLY A 158 5.94 1.63 12.40
N ALA A 159 6.81 0.63 12.20
CA ALA A 159 6.73 -0.62 12.94
C ALA A 159 6.86 -0.42 14.46
N LEU A 160 7.75 0.49 14.90
CA LEU A 160 7.85 0.84 16.31
C LEU A 160 6.55 1.45 16.84
N GLY A 161 5.97 2.40 16.13
CA GLY A 161 4.68 3.01 16.49
C GLY A 161 3.55 2.00 16.55
N ILE A 162 3.49 1.07 15.59
CA ILE A 162 2.51 -0.01 15.54
C ILE A 162 2.69 -0.95 16.73
N LYS A 163 3.94 -1.31 17.06
CA LYS A 163 4.24 -2.16 18.23
C LYS A 163 3.84 -1.51 19.54
N MET A 164 4.09 -0.21 19.68
CA MET A 164 3.66 0.55 20.87
C MET A 164 2.14 0.58 21.01
N ALA A 165 1.41 0.65 19.90
CA ALA A 165 -0.06 0.60 19.88
C ALA A 165 -0.63 -0.83 20.05
N ASN A 166 0.15 -1.86 19.75
CA ASN A 166 -0.24 -3.28 19.79
C ASN A 166 0.83 -4.10 20.53
N PRO A 167 1.00 -3.91 21.84
CA PRO A 167 2.11 -4.52 22.59
C PRO A 167 2.09 -6.05 22.60
N ASP A 168 0.92 -6.65 22.45
CA ASP A 168 0.72 -8.11 22.51
C ASP A 168 0.90 -8.81 21.15
N LYS A 169 1.02 -8.05 20.06
CA LYS A 169 1.21 -8.60 18.70
C LYS A 169 2.67 -8.59 18.27
N GLU A 170 3.09 -9.55 17.49
CA GLU A 170 4.37 -9.42 16.80
C GLU A 170 4.23 -8.45 15.60
N VAL A 171 5.25 -7.64 15.41
CA VAL A 171 5.33 -6.68 14.30
C VAL A 171 6.56 -7.00 13.47
N ILE A 172 6.33 -7.28 12.20
CA ILE A 172 7.34 -7.73 11.24
C ILE A 172 7.52 -6.63 10.19
N SER A 173 8.64 -5.94 10.26
CA SER A 173 9.02 -4.90 9.31
C SER A 173 9.80 -5.50 8.15
N PHE A 174 9.34 -5.29 6.92
CA PHE A 174 10.06 -5.63 5.70
C PHE A 174 10.68 -4.37 5.12
N VAL A 175 11.99 -4.29 5.11
CA VAL A 175 12.74 -3.10 4.71
C VAL A 175 13.84 -3.45 3.71
N GLY A 176 13.98 -2.66 2.65
CA GLY A 176 15.13 -2.75 1.73
C GLY A 176 16.39 -2.16 2.38
N ASP A 177 17.55 -2.61 1.93
CA ASP A 177 18.87 -2.13 2.40
C ASP A 177 19.00 -0.60 2.28
N GLY A 178 18.56 0.00 1.19
CA GLY A 178 18.57 1.45 1.01
C GLY A 178 17.67 2.19 2.01
N SER A 179 16.45 1.72 2.25
CA SER A 179 15.56 2.26 3.28
C SER A 179 16.13 2.08 4.68
N TYR A 180 16.70 0.92 4.96
CA TYR A 180 17.36 0.62 6.23
C TYR A 180 18.49 1.60 6.54
N LEU A 181 19.34 1.89 5.56
CA LEU A 181 20.46 2.82 5.74
C LEU A 181 20.00 4.28 5.92
N LEU A 182 18.84 4.64 5.36
CA LEU A 182 18.31 6.00 5.50
C LEU A 182 17.78 6.29 6.91
N ASN A 183 17.13 5.35 7.56
CA ASN A 183 16.53 5.59 8.87
C ASN A 183 16.45 4.29 9.69
N ASN A 184 17.56 3.92 10.33
CA ASN A 184 17.65 2.76 11.21
C ASN A 184 17.73 3.12 12.70
N THR A 185 17.72 4.40 13.04
CA THR A 185 17.93 4.88 14.43
C THR A 185 16.86 4.41 15.40
N ASP A 186 15.64 4.18 14.92
CA ASP A 186 14.53 3.73 15.76
C ASP A 186 14.63 2.25 16.18
N ILE A 187 15.61 1.52 15.67
CA ILE A 187 16.01 0.22 16.24
C ILE A 187 16.53 0.45 17.66
N TYR A 188 17.34 1.49 17.88
CA TYR A 188 17.80 1.83 19.20
C TYR A 188 16.66 2.34 20.10
N SER A 189 15.75 3.13 19.55
CA SER A 189 14.52 3.56 20.23
C SER A 189 13.69 2.38 20.69
N SER A 190 13.56 1.32 19.87
CA SER A 190 12.82 0.10 20.22
C SER A 190 13.44 -0.62 21.43
N VAL A 191 14.79 -0.66 21.50
CA VAL A 191 15.52 -1.24 22.63
C VAL A 191 15.30 -0.44 23.91
N ILE A 192 15.44 0.90 23.85
CA ILE A 192 15.23 1.77 25.02
C ILE A 192 13.80 1.66 25.55
N THR A 193 12.83 1.65 24.66
CA THR A 193 11.41 1.58 25.01
C THR A 193 10.91 0.15 25.27
N LYS A 194 11.79 -0.85 25.12
CA LYS A 194 11.51 -2.28 25.32
C LYS A 194 10.38 -2.79 24.40
N ASN A 195 10.28 -2.24 23.19
CA ASN A 195 9.34 -2.68 22.18
C ASN A 195 10.05 -3.58 21.18
N LYS A 196 9.85 -4.89 21.26
CA LYS A 196 10.44 -5.88 20.35
C LYS A 196 9.91 -5.69 18.93
N LEU A 197 10.81 -5.60 17.96
CA LEU A 197 10.52 -5.63 16.53
C LEU A 197 11.19 -6.82 15.87
N ILE A 198 10.56 -7.37 14.84
CA ILE A 198 11.17 -8.30 13.90
C ILE A 198 11.46 -7.50 12.62
N ILE A 199 12.73 -7.37 12.27
CA ILE A 199 13.14 -6.56 11.12
C ILE A 199 13.80 -7.49 10.10
N ILE A 200 13.20 -7.54 8.90
CA ILE A 200 13.66 -8.32 7.77
C ILE A 200 14.29 -7.35 6.76
N VAL A 201 15.62 -7.33 6.73
CA VAL A 201 16.36 -6.52 5.76
C VAL A 201 16.51 -7.34 4.48
N CYS A 202 15.92 -6.87 3.40
CA CYS A 202 16.02 -7.46 2.08
C CYS A 202 17.12 -6.74 1.28
N ASP A 203 18.32 -7.25 1.41
CA ASP A 203 19.49 -6.68 0.76
C ASP A 203 19.54 -7.08 -0.73
N ASN A 204 19.54 -6.09 -1.59
CA ASN A 204 19.71 -6.25 -3.05
C ASN A 204 20.87 -5.43 -3.61
N GLY A 205 21.71 -4.88 -2.74
CA GLY A 205 22.90 -4.11 -3.08
C GLY A 205 22.62 -2.69 -3.52
N GLY A 206 21.43 -2.09 -3.17
CA GLY A 206 21.15 -0.70 -3.48
C GLY A 206 19.70 -0.40 -3.82
N PHE A 207 19.46 0.60 -4.67
CA PHE A 207 18.12 1.06 -5.05
C PHE A 207 17.61 0.33 -6.30
N ALA A 208 17.46 -1.00 -6.22
CA ALA A 208 17.18 -1.86 -7.37
C ALA A 208 15.92 -1.48 -8.16
N VAL A 209 14.87 -0.96 -7.51
CA VAL A 209 13.66 -0.51 -8.22
C VAL A 209 13.96 0.74 -9.07
N ILE A 210 14.80 1.65 -8.57
CA ILE A 210 15.19 2.86 -9.30
C ILE A 210 16.06 2.47 -10.51
N ASN A 211 17.02 1.56 -10.32
CA ASN A 211 17.81 1.03 -11.43
C ASN A 211 16.93 0.40 -12.52
N ARG A 212 15.96 -0.42 -12.14
CA ARG A 212 15.00 -1.00 -13.10
C ARG A 212 14.20 0.07 -13.86
N LEU A 213 13.77 1.12 -13.17
CA LEU A 213 13.05 2.24 -13.81
C LEU A 213 13.95 3.02 -14.77
N GLN A 214 15.21 3.25 -14.40
CA GLN A 214 16.19 3.91 -15.27
C GLN A 214 16.42 3.10 -16.54
N LEU A 215 16.69 1.80 -16.40
CA LEU A 215 16.89 0.90 -17.55
C LEU A 215 15.63 0.84 -18.43
N PHE A 216 14.45 0.74 -17.85
CA PHE A 216 13.18 0.72 -18.57
C PHE A 216 12.95 2.01 -19.39
N LYS A 217 13.44 3.14 -18.90
CA LYS A 217 13.38 4.44 -19.61
C LYS A 217 14.54 4.67 -20.58
N GLY A 218 15.38 3.67 -20.82
CA GLY A 218 16.54 3.76 -21.72
C GLY A 218 17.76 4.48 -21.11
N GLY A 219 17.75 4.70 -19.80
CA GLY A 219 18.91 5.21 -19.07
C GLY A 219 19.95 4.13 -18.75
N LYS A 220 20.99 4.54 -18.06
CA LYS A 220 22.02 3.64 -17.52
C LYS A 220 21.77 3.38 -16.03
N GLU A 221 22.23 2.26 -15.55
CA GLU A 221 22.30 1.95 -14.14
C GLU A 221 23.28 2.90 -13.42
N TYR A 222 22.89 3.44 -12.29
CA TYR A 222 23.62 4.53 -11.61
C TYR A 222 24.18 4.12 -10.25
N ASN A 223 23.78 2.97 -9.71
CA ASN A 223 24.20 2.46 -8.39
C ASN A 223 25.03 1.23 -8.54
#